data_4b27a70129888a77948295fa58dc681a
#
_entry.id   4b27a70129888a77948295fa58dc681a
#
_cell.length_a   1.000
_cell.length_b   1.000
_cell.length_c   1.000
_cell.angle_alpha   90.00
_cell.angle_beta   90.00
_cell.angle_gamma   90.00
#
_symmetry.space_group_name_H-M   'P 1'
#
loop_
_entity.id
_entity.type
_entity.pdbx_description
1 polymer ?
#
loop_
_entity_poly.entity_id
_entity_poly.type
_entity_poly.pdbx_seq_one_letter_code
_entity_poly.pdbx_strand_id
1 'polypeptide(L)'
;MIQKIKKIANLISNMGFRYLFFRVFYTIKTKIGWQKKVFPTQPKVSEFTSLEDWRNNLPPFLFYGKDISNLPKEEKEILSKTFQEIQNGVFTFFSKTKIKLGTEYDWMENPSTGYRYNINKHWSEVQDLTKEAGDIKYVWEKARFSFLYDVIRYDYHFEADQSAYAFKEIEDFITKNPINQGPNYKCSQEISLRVLNW
;
A
#
# COMPACT_ATOMS: atom_id res chain seq x y z
N MET A 1 9.10 6.00 36.73
CA MET A 1 9.52 7.36 36.30
C MET A 1 10.88 7.36 35.63
N ILE A 2 11.92 6.79 36.24
CA ILE A 2 13.31 6.73 35.73
C ILE A 2 13.43 6.13 34.32
N GLN A 3 12.71 5.03 34.02
CA GLN A 3 12.74 4.42 32.69
C GLN A 3 12.18 5.32 31.58
N LYS A 4 11.16 6.14 31.88
CA LYS A 4 10.62 7.10 30.90
C LYS A 4 11.61 8.22 30.62
N ILE A 5 12.30 8.71 31.67
CA ILE A 5 13.33 9.75 31.52
C ILE A 5 14.51 9.23 30.71
N LYS A 6 15.01 8.02 30.97
CA LYS A 6 16.05 7.39 30.17
C LYS A 6 15.65 7.22 28.70
N LYS A 7 14.39 6.82 28.41
CA LYS A 7 13.91 6.73 27.02
C LYS A 7 13.92 8.09 26.32
N ILE A 8 13.48 9.15 27.00
CA ILE A 8 13.48 10.51 26.44
C ILE A 8 14.92 10.99 26.22
N ALA A 9 15.81 10.78 27.15
CA ALA A 9 17.22 11.13 27.02
C ALA A 9 17.88 10.41 25.83
N ASN A 10 17.62 9.11 25.67
CA ASN A 10 18.10 8.34 24.53
C ASN A 10 17.52 8.81 23.20
N LEU A 11 16.23 9.17 23.18
CA LEU A 11 15.60 9.75 21.98
C LEU A 11 16.24 11.08 21.60
N ILE A 12 16.51 11.96 22.57
CA ILE A 12 17.16 13.25 22.32
C ILE A 12 18.58 13.04 21.81
N SER A 13 19.34 12.14 22.47
CA SER A 13 20.72 11.83 22.08
C SER A 13 20.84 11.27 20.67
N ASN A 14 19.91 10.36 20.28
CA ASN A 14 19.99 9.65 19.01
C ASN A 14 19.31 10.41 17.84
N MET A 15 18.26 11.18 18.11
CA MET A 15 17.42 11.78 17.07
C MET A 15 17.29 13.30 17.16
N GLY A 16 17.81 13.92 18.22
CA GLY A 16 17.80 15.35 18.45
C GLY A 16 16.47 15.93 18.94
N PHE A 17 16.53 17.16 19.46
CA PHE A 17 15.34 17.88 19.98
C PHE A 17 14.29 18.16 18.92
N ARG A 18 14.68 18.40 17.67
CA ARG A 18 13.76 18.65 16.55
C ARG A 18 12.81 17.50 16.33
N TYR A 19 13.32 16.26 16.40
CA TYR A 19 12.50 15.06 16.27
C TYR A 19 11.52 14.92 17.44
N LEU A 20 11.99 15.13 18.68
CA LEU A 20 11.11 15.05 19.86
C LEU A 20 9.98 16.07 19.78
N PHE A 21 10.30 17.32 19.44
CA PHE A 21 9.31 18.37 19.27
C PHE A 21 8.27 18.03 18.19
N PHE A 22 8.75 17.54 17.04
CA PHE A 22 7.87 17.07 15.98
C PHE A 22 6.92 15.96 16.47
N ARG A 23 7.43 14.96 17.20
CA ARG A 23 6.63 13.84 17.72
C ARG A 23 5.56 14.31 18.72
N VAL A 24 5.92 15.20 19.61
CA VAL A 24 4.97 15.76 20.59
C VAL A 24 3.88 16.55 19.85
N PHE A 25 4.27 17.44 18.95
CA PHE A 25 3.34 18.25 18.18
C PHE A 25 2.42 17.40 17.27
N TYR A 26 2.97 16.41 16.61
CA TYR A 26 2.19 15.45 15.84
C TYR A 26 1.17 14.72 16.70
N THR A 27 1.58 14.26 17.88
CA THR A 27 0.68 13.57 18.82
C THR A 27 -0.47 14.47 19.30
N ILE A 28 -0.16 15.73 19.59
CA ILE A 28 -1.18 16.73 19.97
C ILE A 28 -2.15 16.94 18.80
N LYS A 29 -1.65 17.21 17.59
CA LYS A 29 -2.47 17.37 16.39
C LYS A 29 -3.40 16.19 16.14
N THR A 30 -2.89 14.98 16.31
CA THR A 30 -3.70 13.76 16.16
C THR A 30 -4.81 13.69 17.22
N LYS A 31 -4.48 13.96 18.50
CA LYS A 31 -5.45 13.90 19.60
C LYS A 31 -6.57 14.95 19.51
N ILE A 32 -6.28 16.15 19.03
CA ILE A 32 -7.29 17.20 18.84
C ILE A 32 -8.09 17.06 17.53
N GLY A 33 -7.86 15.97 16.77
CA GLY A 33 -8.59 15.71 15.53
C GLY A 33 -8.15 16.57 14.33
N TRP A 34 -7.02 17.28 14.41
CA TRP A 34 -6.50 18.08 13.30
C TRP A 34 -6.32 17.29 12.03
N GLN A 35 -5.86 16.03 12.14
CA GLN A 35 -5.67 15.15 10.99
C GLN A 35 -6.97 14.88 10.23
N LYS A 36 -8.09 14.70 10.97
CA LYS A 36 -9.41 14.50 10.36
C LYS A 36 -9.91 15.73 9.61
N LYS A 37 -9.53 16.93 10.08
CA LYS A 37 -9.89 18.20 9.42
C LYS A 37 -9.10 18.41 8.13
N VAL A 38 -7.81 18.08 8.14
CA VAL A 38 -6.92 18.26 6.98
C VAL A 38 -7.13 17.16 5.93
N PHE A 39 -7.40 15.94 6.37
CA PHE A 39 -7.64 14.76 5.54
C PHE A 39 -9.05 14.21 5.80
N PRO A 40 -10.12 14.87 5.35
CA PRO A 40 -11.48 14.40 5.60
C PRO A 40 -11.76 13.08 4.91
N THR A 41 -12.68 12.29 5.46
CA THR A 41 -13.13 11.00 4.88
C THR A 41 -14.01 11.19 3.65
N GLN A 42 -14.50 12.39 3.44
CA GLN A 42 -15.25 12.81 2.25
C GLN A 42 -14.58 14.07 1.67
N PRO A 43 -13.41 13.93 1.02
CA PRO A 43 -12.76 15.08 0.41
C PRO A 43 -13.60 15.60 -0.76
N LYS A 44 -13.57 16.92 -0.96
CA LYS A 44 -14.10 17.48 -2.20
C LYS A 44 -13.18 17.03 -3.34
N VAL A 45 -13.73 16.25 -4.25
CA VAL A 45 -13.04 15.87 -5.47
C VAL A 45 -13.22 17.02 -6.46
N SER A 46 -12.12 17.60 -6.91
CA SER A 46 -12.12 18.51 -8.05
C SER A 46 -11.51 17.77 -9.24
N GLU A 47 -12.15 17.83 -10.39
CA GLU A 47 -11.51 17.36 -11.61
C GLU A 47 -10.29 18.24 -11.88
N PHE A 48 -9.15 17.60 -11.89
CA PHE A 48 -7.87 18.27 -12.13
C PHE A 48 -7.61 18.45 -13.63
N THR A 49 -8.07 17.48 -14.41
CA THR A 49 -8.01 17.46 -15.87
C THR A 49 -9.11 16.54 -16.40
N SER A 50 -9.63 16.80 -17.60
CA SER A 50 -10.54 15.86 -18.23
C SER A 50 -9.82 14.58 -18.62
N LEU A 51 -10.54 13.46 -18.74
CA LEU A 51 -9.96 12.20 -19.21
C LEU A 51 -9.39 12.33 -20.64
N GLU A 52 -10.05 13.13 -21.48
CA GLU A 52 -9.62 13.41 -22.85
C GLU A 52 -8.32 14.21 -22.87
N ASP A 53 -8.23 15.29 -22.09
CA ASP A 53 -7.00 16.07 -21.96
C ASP A 53 -5.85 15.24 -21.43
N TRP A 54 -6.14 14.38 -20.44
CA TRP A 54 -5.13 13.49 -19.87
C TRP A 54 -4.60 12.50 -20.91
N ARG A 55 -5.48 11.87 -21.69
CA ARG A 55 -5.10 10.94 -22.76
C ARG A 55 -4.30 11.60 -23.88
N ASN A 56 -4.65 12.83 -24.23
CA ASN A 56 -3.98 13.59 -25.30
C ASN A 56 -2.62 14.17 -24.85
N ASN A 57 -2.41 14.35 -23.55
CA ASN A 57 -1.23 14.97 -22.96
C ASN A 57 -0.52 14.06 -21.95
N LEU A 58 -0.52 12.75 -22.21
CA LEU A 58 0.18 11.81 -21.34
C LEU A 58 1.65 12.21 -21.16
N PRO A 59 2.14 12.34 -19.91
CA PRO A 59 3.56 12.55 -19.69
C PRO A 59 4.33 11.31 -20.18
N PRO A 60 5.57 11.49 -20.65
CA PRO A 60 6.39 10.34 -21.03
C PRO A 60 6.66 9.49 -19.79
N PHE A 61 6.23 8.25 -19.82
CA PHE A 61 6.59 7.28 -18.77
C PHE A 61 8.09 6.98 -18.81
N LEU A 62 8.66 6.52 -17.69
CA LEU A 62 10.09 6.22 -17.53
C LEU A 62 10.66 5.33 -18.64
N PHE A 63 9.85 4.47 -19.22
CA PHE A 63 10.23 3.54 -20.28
C PHE A 63 9.72 3.93 -21.67
N TYR A 64 9.07 5.10 -21.81
CA TYR A 64 8.56 5.55 -23.09
C TYR A 64 9.71 5.69 -24.11
N GLY A 65 9.53 5.07 -25.28
CA GLY A 65 10.53 5.07 -26.35
C GLY A 65 11.77 4.22 -26.10
N LYS A 66 11.84 3.47 -25.00
CA LYS A 66 12.92 2.50 -24.75
C LYS A 66 12.56 1.17 -25.41
N ASP A 67 13.49 0.63 -26.18
CA ASP A 67 13.35 -0.71 -26.75
C ASP A 67 13.55 -1.75 -25.65
N ILE A 68 12.48 -2.47 -25.34
CA ILE A 68 12.49 -3.57 -24.37
C ILE A 68 12.57 -4.94 -25.06
N SER A 69 12.59 -5.00 -26.40
CA SER A 69 12.62 -6.24 -27.17
C SER A 69 13.86 -7.10 -26.90
N ASN A 70 14.96 -6.43 -26.51
CA ASN A 70 16.23 -7.07 -26.22
C ASN A 70 16.39 -7.53 -24.76
N LEU A 71 15.36 -7.40 -23.93
CA LEU A 71 15.41 -7.92 -22.55
C LEU A 71 15.46 -9.45 -22.58
N PRO A 72 16.35 -10.08 -21.79
CA PRO A 72 16.46 -11.54 -21.78
C PRO A 72 15.16 -12.17 -21.29
N LYS A 73 14.76 -13.26 -21.93
CA LYS A 73 13.62 -14.07 -21.48
C LYS A 73 14.08 -14.93 -20.29
N GLU A 74 13.32 -14.87 -19.19
CA GLU A 74 13.56 -15.67 -17.99
C GLU A 74 12.98 -17.09 -18.10
N GLU A 75 13.28 -17.93 -17.11
CA GLU A 75 12.72 -19.29 -17.03
C GLU A 75 11.19 -19.22 -16.87
N LYS A 76 10.50 -19.66 -17.92
CA LYS A 76 9.04 -19.53 -18.02
C LYS A 76 8.30 -20.35 -16.97
N GLU A 77 8.83 -21.51 -16.54
CA GLU A 77 8.16 -22.38 -15.57
C GLU A 77 7.98 -21.72 -14.21
N ILE A 78 9.03 -21.09 -13.68
CA ILE A 78 8.96 -20.39 -12.38
C ILE A 78 7.94 -19.24 -12.44
N LEU A 79 7.97 -18.47 -13.52
CA LEU A 79 7.09 -17.33 -13.68
C LEU A 79 5.64 -17.76 -13.86
N SER A 80 5.39 -18.80 -14.65
CA SER A 80 4.06 -19.40 -14.81
C SER A 80 3.50 -19.88 -13.47
N LYS A 81 4.30 -20.57 -12.66
CA LYS A 81 3.90 -21.02 -11.32
C LYS A 81 3.58 -19.84 -10.41
N THR A 82 4.41 -18.80 -10.40
CA THR A 82 4.18 -17.60 -9.58
C THR A 82 2.87 -16.92 -9.98
N PHE A 83 2.61 -16.76 -11.27
CA PHE A 83 1.37 -16.19 -11.75
C PHE A 83 0.14 -17.03 -11.38
N GLN A 84 0.20 -18.35 -11.51
CA GLN A 84 -0.87 -19.26 -11.08
C GLN A 84 -1.12 -19.16 -9.57
N GLU A 85 -0.09 -19.01 -8.74
CA GLU A 85 -0.23 -18.79 -7.31
C GLU A 85 -0.97 -17.48 -7.04
N ILE A 86 -0.62 -16.39 -7.74
CA ILE A 86 -1.30 -15.09 -7.63
C ILE A 86 -2.78 -15.22 -8.03
N GLN A 87 -3.09 -15.87 -9.14
CA GLN A 87 -4.47 -16.11 -9.57
C GLN A 87 -5.29 -16.93 -8.58
N ASN A 88 -4.63 -17.83 -7.84
CA ASN A 88 -5.25 -18.62 -6.78
C ASN A 88 -5.26 -17.90 -5.41
N GLY A 89 -4.91 -16.61 -5.39
CA GLY A 89 -4.92 -15.80 -4.19
C GLY A 89 -3.78 -16.11 -3.21
N VAL A 90 -2.66 -16.61 -3.70
CA VAL A 90 -1.43 -16.82 -2.91
C VAL A 90 -0.44 -15.73 -3.25
N PHE A 91 -0.06 -14.93 -2.24
CA PHE A 91 0.83 -13.79 -2.41
C PHE A 91 2.08 -13.93 -1.56
N THR A 92 3.20 -13.41 -2.06
CA THR A 92 4.48 -13.40 -1.33
C THR A 92 4.61 -12.10 -0.55
N PHE A 93 4.64 -12.20 0.77
CA PHE A 93 4.82 -11.09 1.70
C PHE A 93 6.26 -10.99 2.16
N PHE A 94 6.76 -9.76 2.31
CA PHE A 94 8.13 -9.47 2.76
C PHE A 94 9.20 -10.22 1.93
N SER A 95 8.94 -10.43 0.64
CA SER A 95 9.80 -11.16 -0.30
C SER A 95 10.13 -12.61 0.10
N LYS A 96 9.41 -13.18 1.07
CA LYS A 96 9.77 -14.48 1.65
C LYS A 96 8.58 -15.39 1.96
N THR A 97 7.52 -14.84 2.55
CA THR A 97 6.45 -15.64 3.13
C THR A 97 5.25 -15.71 2.20
N LYS A 98 4.89 -16.90 1.75
CA LYS A 98 3.67 -17.11 0.97
C LYS A 98 2.46 -17.16 1.91
N ILE A 99 1.46 -16.33 1.61
CA ILE A 99 0.21 -16.26 2.35
C ILE A 99 -0.95 -16.48 1.37
N LYS A 100 -1.83 -17.41 1.72
CA LYS A 100 -3.04 -17.66 0.93
C LYS A 100 -4.17 -16.76 1.46
N LEU A 101 -4.52 -15.76 0.70
CA LEU A 101 -5.65 -14.85 0.99
C LEU A 101 -6.95 -15.32 0.31
N GLY A 102 -6.84 -16.14 -0.74
CA GLY A 102 -7.94 -16.47 -1.63
C GLY A 102 -8.16 -15.39 -2.69
N THR A 103 -9.16 -15.60 -3.52
CA THR A 103 -9.52 -14.70 -4.64
C THR A 103 -10.47 -13.57 -4.23
N GLU A 104 -11.15 -13.75 -3.10
CA GLU A 104 -12.02 -12.73 -2.47
C GLU A 104 -11.53 -12.50 -1.05
N TYR A 105 -10.66 -11.51 -0.88
CA TYR A 105 -10.09 -11.20 0.42
C TYR A 105 -10.53 -9.81 0.91
N ASP A 106 -10.46 -9.65 2.22
CA ASP A 106 -10.78 -8.40 2.90
C ASP A 106 -9.51 -7.54 3.04
N TRP A 107 -9.48 -6.39 2.38
CA TRP A 107 -8.39 -5.42 2.47
C TRP A 107 -8.19 -4.83 3.88
N MET A 108 -9.15 -5.05 4.79
CA MET A 108 -9.10 -4.57 6.17
C MET A 108 -8.61 -5.65 7.13
N GLU A 109 -8.42 -6.88 6.69
CA GLU A 109 -7.97 -7.97 7.54
C GLU A 109 -6.45 -8.06 7.58
N ASN A 110 -5.92 -8.26 8.80
CA ASN A 110 -4.53 -8.64 8.96
C ASN A 110 -4.41 -10.18 8.83
N PRO A 111 -3.81 -10.68 7.76
CA PRO A 111 -3.80 -12.13 7.50
C PRO A 111 -2.92 -12.92 8.47
N SER A 112 -2.09 -12.25 9.27
CA SER A 112 -1.28 -12.94 10.28
C SER A 112 -2.03 -13.24 11.59
N THR A 113 -3.11 -12.50 11.84
CA THR A 113 -3.89 -12.59 13.11
C THR A 113 -5.37 -12.82 12.89
N GLY A 114 -5.89 -12.62 11.68
CA GLY A 114 -7.33 -12.61 11.38
C GLY A 114 -8.04 -11.36 11.93
N TYR A 115 -7.29 -10.38 12.45
CA TYR A 115 -7.90 -9.16 12.97
C TYR A 115 -8.40 -8.26 11.83
N ARG A 116 -9.68 -7.89 11.91
CA ARG A 116 -10.30 -6.97 10.95
C ARG A 116 -10.33 -5.55 11.49
N TYR A 117 -9.67 -4.65 10.78
CA TYR A 117 -9.71 -3.23 11.11
C TYR A 117 -11.08 -2.63 10.79
N ASN A 118 -11.51 -1.68 11.64
CA ASN A 118 -12.77 -0.98 11.41
C ASN A 118 -12.62 0.04 10.28
N ILE A 119 -13.32 -0.21 9.16
CA ILE A 119 -13.34 0.63 7.96
C ILE A 119 -13.86 2.05 8.23
N ASN A 120 -14.70 2.25 9.24
CA ASN A 120 -15.28 3.56 9.56
C ASN A 120 -14.32 4.45 10.38
N LYS A 121 -13.18 3.91 10.83
CA LYS A 121 -12.18 4.71 11.54
C LYS A 121 -11.32 5.48 10.57
N HIS A 122 -11.11 6.77 10.88
CA HIS A 122 -10.10 7.55 10.19
C HIS A 122 -8.70 6.92 10.39
N TRP A 123 -7.82 6.97 9.38
CA TRP A 123 -6.48 6.36 9.45
C TRP A 123 -5.67 6.81 10.68
N SER A 124 -5.85 8.04 11.17
CA SER A 124 -5.13 8.55 12.34
C SER A 124 -5.54 7.88 13.66
N GLU A 125 -6.65 7.15 13.70
CA GLU A 125 -7.14 6.40 14.85
C GLU A 125 -6.70 4.93 14.83
N VAL A 126 -6.13 4.48 13.72
CA VAL A 126 -5.60 3.12 13.58
C VAL A 126 -4.23 3.05 14.25
N GLN A 127 -3.97 1.98 15.00
CA GLN A 127 -2.66 1.75 15.64
C GLN A 127 -1.80 0.85 14.75
N ASP A 128 -0.48 1.10 14.72
CA ASP A 128 0.45 0.35 13.88
C ASP A 128 0.70 -1.06 14.41
N LEU A 129 0.70 -1.21 15.72
CA LEU A 129 0.97 -2.46 16.41
C LEU A 129 0.13 -2.56 17.68
N THR A 130 -0.67 -3.61 17.77
CA THR A 130 -1.39 -3.97 19.00
C THR A 130 -1.25 -5.46 19.26
N LYS A 131 -1.54 -5.88 20.48
CA LYS A 131 -1.51 -7.30 20.83
C LYS A 131 -2.54 -8.12 20.05
N GLU A 132 -3.69 -7.53 19.76
CA GLU A 132 -4.81 -8.18 19.08
C GLU A 132 -4.66 -8.13 17.56
N ALA A 133 -4.34 -6.95 17.02
CA ALA A 133 -4.25 -6.76 15.57
C ALA A 133 -2.91 -7.21 14.97
N GLY A 134 -1.87 -7.38 15.79
CA GLY A 134 -0.53 -7.63 15.27
C GLY A 134 0.07 -6.42 14.56
N ASP A 135 1.03 -6.65 13.67
CA ASP A 135 1.69 -5.61 12.89
C ASP A 135 0.85 -5.26 11.64
N ILE A 136 0.49 -4.00 11.49
CA ILE A 136 -0.28 -3.47 10.37
C ILE A 136 0.40 -3.69 9.01
N LYS A 137 1.70 -3.91 8.96
CA LYS A 137 2.45 -4.13 7.73
C LYS A 137 1.95 -5.35 6.95
N TYR A 138 1.37 -6.33 7.60
CA TYR A 138 0.75 -7.46 6.93
C TYR A 138 -0.47 -7.07 6.08
N VAL A 139 -1.20 -6.02 6.47
CA VAL A 139 -2.27 -5.46 5.64
C VAL A 139 -1.69 -4.69 4.45
N TRP A 140 -0.60 -3.95 4.68
CA TRP A 140 0.02 -3.12 3.64
C TRP A 140 0.71 -3.93 2.55
N GLU A 141 1.25 -5.10 2.85
CA GLU A 141 1.99 -5.93 1.87
C GLU A 141 1.16 -6.21 0.61
N LYS A 142 -0.09 -6.65 0.76
CA LYS A 142 -0.98 -6.85 -0.40
C LYS A 142 -1.35 -5.52 -1.05
N ALA A 143 -1.66 -4.50 -0.23
CA ALA A 143 -2.09 -3.18 -0.69
C ALA A 143 -1.00 -2.35 -1.38
N ARG A 144 0.25 -2.81 -1.40
CA ARG A 144 1.34 -2.25 -2.22
C ARG A 144 1.21 -2.59 -3.69
N PHE A 145 0.48 -3.64 -4.03
CA PHE A 145 0.36 -4.15 -5.40
C PHE A 145 1.68 -4.59 -6.04
N SER A 146 2.70 -4.93 -5.24
CA SER A 146 3.99 -5.39 -5.76
C SER A 146 3.89 -6.68 -6.57
N PHE A 147 2.86 -7.49 -6.37
CA PHE A 147 2.58 -8.68 -7.17
C PHE A 147 2.29 -8.37 -8.65
N LEU A 148 1.92 -7.14 -9.00
CA LEU A 148 1.72 -6.73 -10.39
C LEU A 148 3.01 -6.79 -11.21
N TYR A 149 4.19 -6.70 -10.57
CA TYR A 149 5.45 -6.93 -11.29
C TYR A 149 5.55 -8.34 -11.86
N ASP A 150 5.09 -9.35 -11.11
CA ASP A 150 5.09 -10.72 -11.60
C ASP A 150 4.03 -10.93 -12.70
N VAL A 151 2.90 -10.21 -12.62
CA VAL A 151 1.86 -10.22 -13.66
C VAL A 151 2.40 -9.61 -14.96
N ILE A 152 3.04 -8.42 -14.90
CA ILE A 152 3.64 -7.76 -16.07
C ILE A 152 4.75 -8.61 -16.69
N ARG A 153 5.58 -9.24 -15.86
CA ARG A 153 6.62 -10.16 -16.33
C ARG A 153 6.02 -11.37 -17.02
N TYR A 154 4.93 -11.91 -16.47
CA TYR A 154 4.20 -13.00 -17.11
C TYR A 154 3.69 -12.58 -18.49
N ASP A 155 3.04 -11.43 -18.61
CA ASP A 155 2.54 -10.92 -19.90
C ASP A 155 3.68 -10.78 -20.92
N TYR A 156 4.82 -10.21 -20.52
CA TYR A 156 5.97 -10.06 -21.38
C TYR A 156 6.54 -11.40 -21.88
N HIS A 157 6.70 -12.39 -20.98
CA HIS A 157 7.36 -13.65 -21.31
C HIS A 157 6.45 -14.66 -22.02
N PHE A 158 5.13 -14.55 -21.83
CA PHE A 158 4.13 -15.45 -22.40
C PHE A 158 3.32 -14.84 -23.54
N GLU A 159 3.60 -13.58 -23.88
CA GLU A 159 2.82 -12.81 -24.88
C GLU A 159 1.32 -12.81 -24.54
N ALA A 160 1.03 -12.67 -23.24
CA ALA A 160 -0.31 -12.63 -22.67
C ALA A 160 -0.73 -11.17 -22.36
N ASP A 161 -2.00 -10.98 -22.03
CA ASP A 161 -2.56 -9.73 -21.57
C ASP A 161 -3.42 -9.96 -20.32
N GLN A 162 -2.88 -9.58 -19.18
CA GLN A 162 -3.55 -9.66 -17.88
C GLN A 162 -4.01 -8.28 -17.37
N SER A 163 -4.13 -7.31 -18.26
CA SER A 163 -4.56 -5.95 -17.89
C SER A 163 -5.92 -5.96 -17.19
N ALA A 164 -6.87 -6.77 -17.65
CA ALA A 164 -8.18 -6.92 -17.03
C ALA A 164 -8.10 -7.42 -15.58
N TYR A 165 -7.19 -8.35 -15.30
CA TYR A 165 -6.93 -8.81 -13.94
C TYR A 165 -6.35 -7.68 -13.06
N ALA A 166 -5.35 -6.96 -13.57
CA ALA A 166 -4.76 -5.83 -12.85
C ALA A 166 -5.79 -4.74 -12.54
N PHE A 167 -6.61 -4.36 -13.50
CA PHE A 167 -7.68 -3.38 -13.30
C PHE A 167 -8.71 -3.84 -12.28
N LYS A 168 -9.14 -5.10 -12.34
CA LYS A 168 -10.08 -5.67 -11.36
C LYS A 168 -9.54 -5.55 -9.93
N GLU A 169 -8.27 -5.86 -9.71
CA GLU A 169 -7.63 -5.76 -8.40
C GLU A 169 -7.57 -4.30 -7.89
N ILE A 170 -7.27 -3.35 -8.78
CA ILE A 170 -7.22 -1.92 -8.46
C ILE A 170 -8.63 -1.39 -8.14
N GLU A 171 -9.64 -1.72 -8.94
CA GLU A 171 -11.02 -1.32 -8.73
C GLU A 171 -11.60 -1.91 -7.44
N ASP A 172 -11.30 -3.17 -7.15
CA ASP A 172 -11.71 -3.84 -5.90
C ASP A 172 -11.09 -3.11 -4.69
N PHE A 173 -9.80 -2.76 -4.77
CA PHE A 173 -9.16 -1.96 -3.72
C PHE A 173 -9.83 -0.60 -3.54
N ILE A 174 -10.03 0.15 -4.62
CA ILE A 174 -10.62 1.50 -4.56
C ILE A 174 -12.03 1.44 -3.96
N THR A 175 -12.82 0.48 -4.38
CA THR A 175 -14.21 0.29 -3.91
C THR A 175 -14.28 -0.09 -2.43
N LYS A 176 -13.39 -0.95 -1.97
CA LYS A 176 -13.39 -1.48 -0.60
C LYS A 176 -12.56 -0.66 0.39
N ASN A 177 -11.85 0.37 -0.07
CA ASN A 177 -11.00 1.20 0.77
C ASN A 177 -11.37 2.69 0.64
N PRO A 178 -12.42 3.15 1.34
CA PRO A 178 -12.81 4.56 1.32
C PRO A 178 -11.65 5.48 1.73
N ILE A 179 -11.53 6.59 1.04
CA ILE A 179 -10.42 7.55 1.24
C ILE A 179 -10.30 7.97 2.69
N ASN A 180 -9.08 7.99 3.20
CA ASN A 180 -8.72 8.39 4.56
C ASN A 180 -9.33 7.51 5.67
N GLN A 181 -9.83 6.33 5.36
CA GLN A 181 -10.39 5.38 6.32
C GLN A 181 -9.58 4.08 6.36
N GLY A 182 -9.61 3.41 7.51
CA GLY A 182 -8.96 2.13 7.71
C GLY A 182 -7.42 2.19 7.72
N PRO A 183 -6.77 1.02 7.64
CA PRO A 183 -5.33 0.89 7.78
C PRO A 183 -4.53 1.35 6.56
N ASN A 184 -5.13 1.29 5.36
CA ASN A 184 -4.43 1.44 4.08
C ASN A 184 -4.07 2.89 3.71
N TYR A 185 -4.56 3.88 4.46
CA TYR A 185 -4.23 5.30 4.30
C TYR A 185 -3.32 5.86 5.40
N LYS A 186 -2.86 5.00 6.32
CA LYS A 186 -2.10 5.46 7.49
C LYS A 186 -0.67 5.88 7.19
N CYS A 187 -0.03 5.26 6.23
CA CYS A 187 1.37 5.50 5.89
C CYS A 187 1.49 6.08 4.48
N SER A 188 2.06 7.28 4.37
CA SER A 188 2.27 7.96 3.08
C SER A 188 3.20 7.17 2.15
N GLN A 189 4.20 6.48 2.70
CA GLN A 189 5.09 5.61 1.91
C GLN A 189 4.30 4.48 1.24
N GLU A 190 3.39 3.85 1.96
CA GLU A 190 2.56 2.75 1.42
C GLU A 190 1.62 3.25 0.31
N ILE A 191 1.06 4.44 0.48
CA ILE A 191 0.24 5.09 -0.55
C ILE A 191 1.08 5.37 -1.79
N SER A 192 2.30 5.91 -1.62
CA SER A 192 3.20 6.20 -2.74
C SER A 192 3.63 4.94 -3.48
N LEU A 193 3.98 3.87 -2.77
CA LEU A 193 4.33 2.58 -3.38
C LEU A 193 3.17 2.00 -4.18
N ARG A 194 1.95 2.08 -3.65
CA ARG A 194 0.74 1.62 -4.33
C ARG A 194 0.51 2.37 -5.65
N VAL A 195 0.51 3.70 -5.60
CA VAL A 195 0.29 4.54 -6.79
C VAL A 195 1.40 4.34 -7.82
N LEU A 196 2.63 4.09 -7.38
CA LEU A 196 3.74 3.79 -8.29
C LEU A 196 3.57 2.44 -9.00
N ASN A 197 2.91 1.49 -8.35
CA ASN A 197 2.70 0.13 -8.87
C ASN A 197 1.40 0.01 -9.71
N TRP A 198 0.53 1.01 -9.68
CA TRP A 198 -0.65 1.11 -10.55
C TRP A 198 -0.26 1.71 -11.91
#